data_d1a029264e61d23f374e59fcd252ccff
#
_entry.id   d1a029264e61d23f374e59fcd252ccff
#
_cell.length_a   1.000
_cell.length_b   1.000
_cell.length_c   1.000
_cell.angle_alpha   90.00
_cell.angle_beta   90.00
_cell.angle_gamma   90.00
#
_symmetry.space_group_name_H-M   'P 1'
#
loop_
_entity.id
_entity.type
_entity.pdbx_description
1 polymer ?
#
loop_
_entity_poly.entity_id
_entity_poly.type
_entity_poly.pdbx_seq_one_letter_code
_entity_poly.pdbx_strand_id
1 'polypeptide(L)'
;MNSRKTASAIAVTLAVALGATACGSSDNKSDGDKNGTSSNAKADAGLSSIVNASTKKGGTVTYEHSSGPDSLDPGNTYYGWVQNFSRLYGRSLVSFNPAPGKKGLEVVPDLATSLGKASADAKTWTYTLRKGVKFEDGTEVTSKDVKYAIERSNFAPEALSNGPTYFKSYLDGGDKYKGPYKDKSKDGLKSIETPDDYTITFKLNKPFADMDYLAAFSQTAPVPAKADKGAEYVQKIVSSGPYKFSAYSESRGATLVRNPEWDAASDPIRKALPDKIELKFNINATTVDDHLLNDTITADIAGTGLQSKTQPKVLVKAAEKAKTDNPYAGATQYLAINVNVAPFNKPDCRKAVQYAVDKAGMVDAIGGAVKGEPATTLIPPSVAGYKKFDLYPSAGNKGDADKSKAALKACGKPDGFSTVLTARTDRPDEVLAATQLQESLKKVGINAEIKTFPASKYFTDFAGSPEWVHKNKAGLMMMAWGADWPTGYGFLDQIVNGAAIKPSGGTNLMELNDPKINKALTDGIGTIDATERGKIWGEVDEMVAENASVVPLFYKKNLLYRPDSATNVTVAESYLGMYDYVLMSSSK
;
A
#
# COMPACT_ATOMS: atom_id res chain seq x y z
N MET A 1 0.30 2.00 -76.25
CA MET A 1 1.46 1.21 -76.77
C MET A 1 2.11 0.55 -75.57
N ASN A 2 1.84 -0.69 -75.38
CA ASN A 2 2.73 -1.84 -75.20
C ASN A 2 3.80 -1.72 -74.09
N SER A 3 4.03 -2.65 -73.24
CA SER A 3 3.65 -4.08 -73.10
C SER A 3 4.16 -4.57 -71.71
N ARG A 4 3.38 -5.32 -71.02
CA ARG A 4 3.54 -6.64 -70.37
C ARG A 4 4.98 -7.24 -70.32
N LYS A 5 5.31 -7.78 -69.11
CA LYS A 5 5.59 -9.22 -68.79
C LYS A 5 6.22 -9.31 -67.40
N THR A 6 5.61 -9.93 -66.42
CA THR A 6 5.47 -11.31 -65.96
C THR A 6 6.73 -12.07 -65.58
N ALA A 7 6.64 -12.70 -64.42
CA ALA A 7 7.24 -13.95 -63.92
C ALA A 7 8.64 -13.83 -63.27
N SER A 8 9.07 -14.58 -62.29
CA SER A 8 8.54 -15.77 -61.58
C SER A 8 9.35 -15.98 -60.29
N ALA A 9 8.77 -16.73 -59.38
CA ALA A 9 9.34 -17.22 -58.14
C ALA A 9 10.53 -18.16 -58.32
N ILE A 10 11.48 -18.15 -57.37
CA ILE A 10 12.28 -19.35 -57.06
C ILE A 10 12.43 -19.42 -55.54
N ALA A 11 11.86 -20.47 -54.94
CA ALA A 11 12.11 -20.96 -53.60
C ALA A 11 13.44 -21.74 -53.59
N VAL A 12 14.27 -21.50 -52.60
CA VAL A 12 15.39 -22.41 -52.29
C VAL A 12 15.28 -22.82 -50.83
N THR A 13 14.86 -24.04 -50.64
CA THR A 13 14.96 -24.84 -49.44
C THR A 13 16.40 -25.34 -49.30
N LEU A 14 17.01 -25.11 -48.14
CA LEU A 14 18.18 -25.88 -47.71
C LEU A 14 17.90 -26.50 -46.36
N ALA A 15 17.70 -27.81 -46.38
CA ALA A 15 17.73 -28.68 -45.22
C ALA A 15 19.19 -29.11 -44.99
N VAL A 16 19.66 -29.07 -43.75
CA VAL A 16 20.83 -29.85 -43.32
C VAL A 16 20.45 -30.64 -42.08
N ALA A 17 20.69 -31.92 -42.21
CA ALA A 17 20.29 -32.97 -41.30
C ALA A 17 21.36 -33.28 -40.24
N LEU A 18 20.87 -33.70 -39.04
CA LEU A 18 21.22 -34.88 -38.25
C LEU A 18 22.69 -35.13 -37.81
N GLY A 19 22.83 -35.15 -36.52
CA GLY A 19 23.82 -35.93 -35.79
C GLY A 19 23.18 -36.49 -34.51
N ALA A 20 22.58 -37.66 -34.64
CA ALA A 20 22.13 -38.47 -33.51
C ALA A 20 23.24 -39.37 -33.03
N THR A 21 23.49 -39.41 -31.71
CA THR A 21 24.13 -40.59 -31.08
C THR A 21 23.25 -41.02 -29.92
N ALA A 22 22.65 -42.17 -30.09
CA ALA A 22 21.96 -42.95 -29.10
C ALA A 22 22.94 -43.93 -28.39
N CYS A 23 22.69 -44.17 -27.11
CA CYS A 23 22.88 -45.39 -26.30
C CYS A 23 22.64 -45.02 -24.85
N GLY A 24 21.87 -45.70 -24.03
CA GLY A 24 21.28 -47.01 -24.06
C GLY A 24 20.30 -47.12 -22.90
N SER A 25 19.37 -47.96 -23.05
CA SER A 25 18.28 -48.34 -22.17
C SER A 25 18.73 -49.01 -20.86
N SER A 26 18.02 -48.71 -19.79
CA SER A 26 17.63 -49.73 -18.80
C SER A 26 16.36 -49.33 -18.10
N ASP A 27 15.34 -50.15 -18.31
CA ASP A 27 14.06 -50.12 -17.60
C ASP A 27 14.29 -50.32 -16.10
N ASN A 28 13.68 -49.49 -15.28
CA ASN A 28 13.19 -49.89 -13.97
C ASN A 28 11.93 -49.07 -13.64
N LYS A 29 10.79 -49.76 -13.70
CA LYS A 29 9.53 -49.29 -13.12
C LYS A 29 9.69 -49.27 -11.61
N SER A 30 9.44 -48.12 -10.99
CA SER A 30 8.93 -48.04 -9.65
C SER A 30 7.95 -46.88 -9.58
N ASP A 31 6.67 -47.19 -9.40
CA ASP A 31 5.63 -46.28 -9.00
C ASP A 31 6.05 -45.60 -7.69
N GLY A 32 6.15 -44.29 -7.74
CA GLY A 32 6.43 -43.45 -6.58
C GLY A 32 5.94 -42.06 -6.88
N ASP A 33 4.90 -41.67 -6.19
CA ASP A 33 4.28 -40.37 -6.15
C ASP A 33 5.35 -39.26 -6.13
N LYS A 34 5.66 -38.65 -7.28
CA LYS A 34 6.50 -37.45 -7.37
C LYS A 34 5.62 -36.22 -7.51
N ASN A 35 5.08 -35.78 -6.40
CA ASN A 35 4.69 -34.39 -6.24
C ASN A 35 5.99 -33.55 -6.18
N GLY A 36 6.55 -33.25 -7.36
CA GLY A 36 7.77 -32.48 -7.49
C GLY A 36 7.50 -31.02 -7.13
N THR A 37 7.89 -30.62 -5.93
CA THR A 37 8.15 -29.23 -5.62
C THR A 37 9.21 -28.73 -6.61
N SER A 38 8.79 -27.90 -7.56
CA SER A 38 9.70 -27.25 -8.50
C SER A 38 10.55 -26.26 -7.72
N SER A 39 11.81 -26.62 -7.45
CA SER A 39 12.83 -25.80 -6.79
C SER A 39 13.37 -24.66 -7.67
N ASN A 40 12.67 -24.25 -8.72
CA ASN A 40 13.09 -23.24 -9.69
C ASN A 40 12.43 -21.88 -9.50
N ALA A 41 12.09 -21.49 -8.27
CA ALA A 41 11.69 -20.12 -7.99
C ALA A 41 12.88 -19.19 -8.24
N LYS A 42 12.67 -18.17 -9.09
CA LYS A 42 13.65 -17.09 -9.29
C LYS A 42 13.39 -15.99 -8.27
N ALA A 43 14.40 -15.18 -7.98
CA ALA A 43 14.18 -13.92 -7.30
C ALA A 43 13.06 -13.12 -8.00
N ASP A 44 12.23 -12.45 -7.19
CA ASP A 44 11.09 -11.65 -7.67
C ASP A 44 9.96 -12.46 -8.36
N ALA A 45 9.95 -13.78 -8.22
CA ALA A 45 8.90 -14.60 -8.83
C ALA A 45 7.51 -14.28 -8.26
N GLY A 46 7.41 -13.94 -6.96
CA GLY A 46 6.15 -13.55 -6.31
C GLY A 46 5.54 -12.26 -6.81
N LEU A 47 6.30 -11.40 -7.52
CA LEU A 47 5.77 -10.16 -8.11
C LEU A 47 4.86 -10.42 -9.32
N SER A 48 5.05 -11.53 -10.03
CA SER A 48 4.36 -11.81 -11.30
C SER A 48 3.68 -13.16 -11.38
N SER A 49 3.84 -14.01 -10.34
CA SER A 49 3.29 -15.36 -10.31
C SER A 49 2.94 -15.80 -8.89
N ILE A 50 2.17 -16.89 -8.78
CA ILE A 50 1.96 -17.61 -7.52
C ILE A 50 3.08 -18.65 -7.40
N VAL A 51 3.96 -18.47 -6.42
CA VAL A 51 5.10 -19.36 -6.18
C VAL A 51 4.66 -20.53 -5.32
N ASN A 52 5.19 -21.72 -5.59
CA ASN A 52 4.86 -22.98 -4.89
C ASN A 52 3.35 -23.22 -4.84
N ALA A 53 2.68 -23.13 -5.99
CA ALA A 53 1.23 -23.30 -6.09
C ALA A 53 0.80 -24.67 -5.55
N SER A 54 -0.20 -24.71 -4.66
CA SER A 54 -0.70 -25.90 -4.00
C SER A 54 -2.21 -25.83 -3.79
N THR A 55 -2.87 -26.99 -3.86
CA THR A 55 -4.28 -27.16 -3.48
C THR A 55 -4.41 -28.02 -2.21
N LYS A 56 -3.29 -28.39 -1.60
CA LYS A 56 -3.27 -29.23 -0.39
C LYS A 56 -3.97 -28.48 0.74
N LYS A 57 -4.94 -29.17 1.33
CA LYS A 57 -5.61 -28.72 2.57
C LYS A 57 -4.88 -29.25 3.78
N GLY A 58 -4.99 -28.53 4.89
CA GLY A 58 -4.39 -28.94 6.16
C GLY A 58 -3.16 -28.13 6.54
N GLY A 59 -2.57 -28.49 7.67
CA GLY A 59 -1.36 -27.86 8.21
C GLY A 59 -1.60 -26.53 8.91
N THR A 60 -0.50 -25.92 9.34
CA THR A 60 -0.50 -24.67 10.09
C THR A 60 0.32 -23.61 9.34
N VAL A 61 -0.26 -22.42 9.16
CA VAL A 61 0.46 -21.22 8.73
C VAL A 61 0.88 -20.45 9.99
N THR A 62 2.17 -20.14 10.11
CA THR A 62 2.70 -19.36 11.23
C THR A 62 3.23 -18.03 10.73
N TYR A 63 2.70 -16.95 11.28
CA TYR A 63 3.16 -15.59 11.08
C TYR A 63 3.82 -15.06 12.35
N GLU A 64 4.87 -14.26 12.17
CA GLU A 64 5.49 -13.53 13.27
C GLU A 64 5.59 -12.03 12.97
N HIS A 65 5.61 -11.23 14.02
CA HIS A 65 5.76 -9.77 13.96
C HIS A 65 6.68 -9.28 15.07
N SER A 66 7.53 -8.33 14.75
CA SER A 66 8.47 -7.74 15.73
C SER A 66 7.83 -6.81 16.75
N SER A 67 6.59 -6.40 16.52
CA SER A 67 5.75 -5.67 17.47
C SER A 67 4.31 -6.23 17.43
N GLY A 68 3.37 -5.60 18.12
CA GLY A 68 1.94 -5.90 17.98
C GLY A 68 1.25 -5.02 16.94
N PRO A 69 -0.03 -5.31 16.62
CA PRO A 69 -0.90 -4.41 15.86
C PRO A 69 -1.34 -3.21 16.69
N ASP A 70 -1.91 -2.22 16.01
CA ASP A 70 -2.77 -1.22 16.66
C ASP A 70 -4.06 -1.88 17.20
N SER A 71 -4.66 -2.79 16.45
CA SER A 71 -5.74 -3.70 16.86
C SER A 71 -5.96 -4.78 15.79
N LEU A 72 -6.49 -5.96 16.17
CA LEU A 72 -7.02 -6.95 15.21
C LEU A 72 -8.51 -6.75 14.91
N ASP A 73 -9.21 -5.83 15.60
CA ASP A 73 -10.57 -5.44 15.25
C ASP A 73 -10.56 -4.76 13.87
N PRO A 74 -11.27 -5.31 12.85
CA PRO A 74 -11.29 -4.75 11.50
C PRO A 74 -11.75 -3.29 11.43
N GLY A 75 -12.57 -2.85 12.41
CA GLY A 75 -13.07 -1.49 12.53
C GLY A 75 -12.13 -0.52 13.25
N ASN A 76 -11.05 -1.00 13.89
CA ASN A 76 -10.18 -0.21 14.76
C ASN A 76 -8.70 -0.35 14.40
N THR A 77 -8.36 -0.38 13.11
CA THR A 77 -6.97 -0.51 12.64
C THR A 77 -6.66 0.43 11.47
N TYR A 78 -5.44 0.96 11.45
CA TYR A 78 -4.88 1.67 10.30
C TYR A 78 -3.75 0.90 9.61
N TYR A 79 -3.28 -0.21 10.19
CA TYR A 79 -2.16 -0.96 9.65
C TYR A 79 -2.57 -1.80 8.43
N GLY A 80 -1.91 -1.55 7.29
CA GLY A 80 -2.18 -2.27 6.03
C GLY A 80 -2.05 -3.79 6.16
N TRP A 81 -1.12 -4.30 6.99
CA TRP A 81 -1.00 -5.72 7.22
C TRP A 81 -2.20 -6.31 7.98
N VAL A 82 -2.80 -5.56 8.91
CA VAL A 82 -4.03 -6.01 9.60
C VAL A 82 -5.21 -6.03 8.64
N GLN A 83 -5.31 -5.02 7.75
CA GLN A 83 -6.34 -5.03 6.69
C GLN A 83 -6.19 -6.24 5.77
N ASN A 84 -4.96 -6.60 5.36
CA ASN A 84 -4.68 -7.80 4.59
C ASN A 84 -5.03 -9.08 5.36
N PHE A 85 -4.62 -9.17 6.64
CA PHE A 85 -4.85 -10.33 7.51
C PHE A 85 -6.33 -10.48 7.89
N SER A 86 -7.06 -9.40 8.11
CA SER A 86 -8.48 -9.42 8.48
C SER A 86 -9.37 -10.08 7.43
N ARG A 87 -8.93 -10.14 6.17
CA ARG A 87 -9.61 -10.88 5.11
C ARG A 87 -9.76 -12.38 5.40
N LEU A 88 -8.99 -12.93 6.33
CA LEU A 88 -9.09 -14.33 6.75
C LEU A 88 -10.29 -14.59 7.68
N TYR A 89 -10.75 -13.58 8.43
CA TYR A 89 -11.86 -13.72 9.40
C TYR A 89 -13.01 -12.75 9.18
N GLY A 90 -12.84 -11.73 8.33
CA GLY A 90 -13.86 -10.76 7.95
C GLY A 90 -14.04 -10.71 6.43
N ARG A 91 -15.27 -10.47 5.98
CA ARG A 91 -15.61 -10.26 4.56
C ARG A 91 -16.07 -8.82 4.36
N SER A 92 -15.28 -8.01 3.68
CA SER A 92 -15.66 -6.65 3.27
C SER A 92 -16.70 -6.68 2.16
N LEU A 93 -17.36 -5.57 1.86
CA LEU A 93 -18.30 -5.48 0.72
C LEU A 93 -17.66 -5.95 -0.58
N VAL A 94 -16.46 -5.46 -0.85
CA VAL A 94 -15.60 -5.85 -1.97
C VAL A 94 -14.18 -6.08 -1.45
N SER A 95 -13.30 -6.65 -2.23
CA SER A 95 -11.92 -6.95 -1.84
C SER A 95 -10.97 -6.71 -3.00
N PHE A 96 -9.68 -6.66 -2.75
CA PHE A 96 -8.70 -6.73 -3.83
C PHE A 96 -8.58 -8.15 -4.36
N ASN A 97 -8.37 -8.26 -5.67
CA ASN A 97 -8.21 -9.53 -6.36
C ASN A 97 -6.94 -10.25 -5.85
N PRO A 98 -7.03 -11.49 -5.31
CA PRO A 98 -5.86 -12.22 -4.86
C PRO A 98 -5.07 -12.80 -6.06
N ALA A 99 -4.44 -11.93 -6.82
CA ALA A 99 -3.73 -12.25 -8.04
C ALA A 99 -2.39 -11.50 -8.11
N PRO A 100 -1.36 -12.07 -8.76
CA PRO A 100 -0.06 -11.42 -8.90
C PRO A 100 -0.09 -10.20 -9.82
N GLY A 101 0.81 -9.26 -9.56
CA GLY A 101 1.04 -8.06 -10.34
C GLY A 101 -0.17 -7.12 -10.38
N LYS A 102 -0.34 -6.40 -11.49
CA LYS A 102 -1.40 -5.37 -11.63
C LYS A 102 -2.83 -5.88 -11.44
N LYS A 103 -3.08 -7.18 -11.66
CA LYS A 103 -4.39 -7.77 -11.37
C LYS A 103 -4.72 -7.75 -9.87
N GLY A 104 -3.71 -7.74 -9.02
CA GLY A 104 -3.87 -7.60 -7.57
C GLY A 104 -4.33 -6.21 -7.11
N LEU A 105 -4.31 -5.20 -7.99
CA LEU A 105 -4.84 -3.85 -7.73
C LEU A 105 -6.33 -3.72 -8.08
N GLU A 106 -6.89 -4.71 -8.80
CA GLU A 106 -8.30 -4.71 -9.18
C GLU A 106 -9.18 -4.97 -7.96
N VAL A 107 -10.22 -4.18 -7.79
CA VAL A 107 -11.27 -4.44 -6.79
C VAL A 107 -12.27 -5.43 -7.38
N VAL A 108 -12.64 -6.44 -6.60
CA VAL A 108 -13.55 -7.52 -6.98
C VAL A 108 -14.64 -7.73 -5.93
N PRO A 109 -15.82 -8.25 -6.28
CA PRO A 109 -16.88 -8.52 -5.32
C PRO A 109 -16.44 -9.52 -4.24
N ASP A 110 -16.80 -9.29 -2.97
CA ASP A 110 -16.62 -10.25 -1.86
C ASP A 110 -17.95 -10.56 -1.17
N LEU A 111 -18.33 -9.82 -0.12
CA LEU A 111 -19.65 -9.94 0.50
C LEU A 111 -20.76 -9.45 -0.45
N ALA A 112 -20.50 -8.43 -1.23
CA ALA A 112 -21.39 -7.98 -2.29
C ALA A 112 -21.35 -8.90 -3.51
N THR A 113 -22.44 -8.95 -4.27
CA THR A 113 -22.57 -9.75 -5.49
C THR A 113 -21.90 -9.11 -6.71
N SER A 114 -21.68 -7.79 -6.67
CA SER A 114 -21.03 -6.97 -7.70
C SER A 114 -20.30 -5.80 -7.06
N LEU A 115 -19.50 -5.09 -7.83
CA LEU A 115 -19.01 -3.76 -7.46
C LEU A 115 -20.19 -2.79 -7.28
N GLY A 116 -19.94 -1.66 -6.61
CA GLY A 116 -20.95 -0.66 -6.31
C GLY A 116 -21.56 -0.06 -7.57
N LYS A 117 -22.88 0.07 -7.57
CA LYS A 117 -23.61 0.78 -8.63
C LYS A 117 -23.67 2.27 -8.30
N ALA A 118 -22.93 3.07 -9.05
CA ALA A 118 -22.87 4.52 -8.88
C ALA A 118 -24.06 5.23 -9.55
N SER A 119 -24.52 6.33 -8.96
CA SER A 119 -25.29 7.36 -9.68
C SER A 119 -24.38 8.15 -10.65
N ALA A 120 -24.99 8.81 -11.64
CA ALA A 120 -24.23 9.56 -12.64
C ALA A 120 -23.33 10.68 -12.07
N ASP A 121 -23.68 11.23 -10.90
CA ASP A 121 -22.94 12.25 -10.18
C ASP A 121 -21.94 11.68 -9.14
N ALA A 122 -21.77 10.34 -9.09
CA ALA A 122 -20.93 9.62 -8.13
C ALA A 122 -21.24 9.93 -6.65
N LYS A 123 -22.47 10.39 -6.33
CA LYS A 123 -22.88 10.69 -4.95
C LYS A 123 -23.75 9.63 -4.30
N THR A 124 -24.25 8.67 -5.06
CA THR A 124 -25.02 7.54 -4.53
C THR A 124 -24.41 6.24 -5.00
N TRP A 125 -24.16 5.32 -4.06
CA TRP A 125 -23.56 4.02 -4.34
C TRP A 125 -24.37 2.92 -3.69
N THR A 126 -24.78 1.91 -4.45
CA THR A 126 -25.59 0.80 -3.96
C THR A 126 -24.88 -0.53 -4.16
N TYR A 127 -24.85 -1.35 -3.10
CA TYR A 127 -24.33 -2.71 -3.11
C TYR A 127 -25.44 -3.69 -2.73
N THR A 128 -25.42 -4.87 -3.36
CA THR A 128 -26.30 -5.98 -3.03
C THR A 128 -25.48 -7.10 -2.42
N LEU A 129 -25.82 -7.55 -1.21
CA LEU A 129 -25.11 -8.59 -0.48
C LEU A 129 -25.48 -9.99 -0.99
N ARG A 130 -24.56 -10.93 -0.84
CA ARG A 130 -24.79 -12.36 -1.02
C ARG A 130 -25.69 -12.86 0.09
N LYS A 131 -26.73 -13.63 -0.26
CA LYS A 131 -27.61 -14.28 0.70
C LYS A 131 -26.95 -15.50 1.32
N GLY A 132 -27.35 -15.84 2.55
CA GLY A 132 -26.89 -17.05 3.24
C GLY A 132 -25.46 -17.00 3.77
N VAL A 133 -24.78 -15.85 3.69
CA VAL A 133 -23.50 -15.64 4.38
C VAL A 133 -23.76 -15.54 5.87
N LYS A 134 -23.00 -16.30 6.68
CA LYS A 134 -23.22 -16.39 8.13
C LYS A 134 -22.00 -15.92 8.92
N PHE A 135 -22.28 -15.44 10.11
CA PHE A 135 -21.29 -15.33 11.17
C PHE A 135 -20.95 -16.69 11.78
N GLU A 136 -19.87 -16.79 12.53
CA GLU A 136 -19.41 -18.02 13.20
C GLU A 136 -20.39 -18.57 14.26
N ASP A 137 -21.37 -17.78 14.68
CA ASP A 137 -22.45 -18.19 15.58
C ASP A 137 -23.70 -18.72 14.83
N GLY A 138 -23.62 -18.83 13.50
CA GLY A 138 -24.69 -19.31 12.63
C GLY A 138 -25.73 -18.26 12.24
N THR A 139 -25.65 -17.04 12.78
CA THR A 139 -26.58 -15.95 12.39
C THR A 139 -26.23 -15.42 10.99
N GLU A 140 -27.23 -15.08 10.20
CA GLU A 140 -27.03 -14.56 8.84
C GLU A 140 -26.54 -13.11 8.88
N VAL A 141 -25.59 -12.79 7.99
CA VAL A 141 -25.07 -11.44 7.79
C VAL A 141 -26.08 -10.60 7.00
N THR A 142 -26.35 -9.40 7.48
CA THR A 142 -27.29 -8.46 6.85
C THR A 142 -26.62 -7.12 6.53
N SER A 143 -27.31 -6.31 5.71
CA SER A 143 -26.91 -4.93 5.39
C SER A 143 -26.78 -4.04 6.63
N LYS A 144 -27.56 -4.34 7.68
CA LYS A 144 -27.53 -3.62 8.97
C LYS A 144 -26.23 -3.86 9.74
N ASP A 145 -25.66 -5.07 9.61
CA ASP A 145 -24.37 -5.40 10.26
C ASP A 145 -23.20 -4.67 9.60
N VAL A 146 -23.26 -4.47 8.27
CA VAL A 146 -22.31 -3.66 7.52
C VAL A 146 -22.45 -2.17 7.89
N LYS A 147 -23.68 -1.66 7.91
CA LYS A 147 -23.96 -0.29 8.35
C LYS A 147 -23.40 -0.04 9.75
N TYR A 148 -23.69 -0.94 10.68
CA TYR A 148 -23.21 -0.83 12.05
C TYR A 148 -21.69 -0.85 12.15
N ALA A 149 -21.00 -1.71 11.38
CA ALA A 149 -19.55 -1.78 11.32
C ALA A 149 -18.91 -0.45 10.88
N ILE A 150 -19.48 0.19 9.85
CA ILE A 150 -19.03 1.49 9.36
C ILE A 150 -19.30 2.59 10.40
N GLU A 151 -20.47 2.57 11.01
CA GLU A 151 -20.86 3.58 12.01
C GLU A 151 -19.99 3.51 13.26
N ARG A 152 -19.72 2.30 13.78
CA ARG A 152 -18.86 2.15 14.97
C ARG A 152 -17.41 2.55 14.68
N SER A 153 -16.88 2.23 13.52
CA SER A 153 -15.48 2.48 13.17
C SER A 153 -15.21 3.97 12.85
N ASN A 154 -16.16 4.66 12.23
CA ASN A 154 -15.92 6.02 11.74
C ASN A 154 -16.46 7.13 12.66
N PHE A 155 -17.39 6.79 13.59
CA PHE A 155 -18.09 7.81 14.36
C PHE A 155 -18.02 7.62 15.89
N ALA A 156 -17.19 6.72 16.36
CA ALA A 156 -17.02 6.45 17.79
C ALA A 156 -15.55 6.53 18.24
N PRO A 157 -14.87 7.67 18.06
CA PRO A 157 -13.43 7.81 18.36
C PRO A 157 -13.07 7.59 19.83
N GLU A 158 -14.04 7.70 20.74
CA GLU A 158 -13.87 7.40 22.15
C GLU A 158 -13.69 5.91 22.46
N ALA A 159 -14.15 5.03 21.57
CA ALA A 159 -14.03 3.59 21.71
C ALA A 159 -13.09 2.98 20.68
N LEU A 160 -13.07 3.51 19.46
CA LEU A 160 -12.25 3.06 18.34
C LEU A 160 -11.44 4.25 17.81
N SER A 161 -10.26 4.45 18.38
CA SER A 161 -9.40 5.61 18.08
C SER A 161 -8.46 5.39 16.91
N ASN A 162 -8.30 4.15 16.47
CA ASN A 162 -7.42 3.79 15.36
C ASN A 162 -8.21 3.70 14.05
N GLY A 163 -7.50 3.79 12.96
CA GLY A 163 -8.10 3.63 11.64
C GLY A 163 -8.59 4.93 10.98
N PRO A 164 -8.83 4.86 9.67
CA PRO A 164 -9.26 6.02 8.90
C PRO A 164 -10.74 6.35 9.16
N THR A 165 -11.11 7.61 8.97
CA THR A 165 -12.49 8.10 9.11
C THR A 165 -13.04 8.63 7.78
N TYR A 166 -12.71 7.96 6.68
CA TYR A 166 -13.11 8.40 5.34
C TYR A 166 -14.63 8.40 5.15
N PHE A 167 -15.34 7.39 5.63
CA PHE A 167 -16.80 7.37 5.56
C PHE A 167 -17.42 8.59 6.24
N LYS A 168 -16.89 9.01 7.39
CA LYS A 168 -17.33 10.24 8.06
C LYS A 168 -17.14 11.48 7.19
N SER A 169 -16.05 11.55 6.42
CA SER A 169 -15.71 12.70 5.58
C SER A 169 -16.56 12.78 4.31
N TYR A 170 -17.04 11.64 3.80
CA TYR A 170 -17.77 11.57 2.53
C TYR A 170 -19.27 11.38 2.67
N LEU A 171 -19.76 10.75 3.75
CA LEU A 171 -21.19 10.54 3.95
C LEU A 171 -21.94 11.84 4.25
N ASP A 172 -23.12 12.00 3.66
CA ASP A 172 -23.98 13.14 3.94
C ASP A 172 -24.40 13.13 5.43
N GLY A 173 -24.29 14.29 6.09
CA GLY A 173 -24.54 14.42 7.52
C GLY A 173 -23.52 13.72 8.44
N GLY A 174 -22.41 13.18 7.87
CA GLY A 174 -21.36 12.53 8.65
C GLY A 174 -20.68 13.43 9.68
N ASP A 175 -20.59 14.74 9.40
CA ASP A 175 -20.06 15.75 10.34
C ASP A 175 -20.93 15.92 11.61
N LYS A 176 -22.22 15.60 11.53
CA LYS A 176 -23.20 15.80 12.61
C LYS A 176 -23.52 14.53 13.40
N TYR A 177 -23.35 13.36 12.80
CA TYR A 177 -23.64 12.08 13.44
C TYR A 177 -22.67 11.80 14.59
N LYS A 178 -23.19 11.39 15.75
CA LYS A 178 -22.43 11.19 16.98
C LYS A 178 -21.97 9.76 17.23
N GLY A 179 -22.27 8.85 16.29
CA GLY A 179 -21.94 7.44 16.39
C GLY A 179 -22.98 6.58 17.12
N PRO A 180 -22.92 5.24 16.92
CA PRO A 180 -23.95 4.33 17.40
C PRO A 180 -24.04 4.25 18.92
N TYR A 181 -22.97 4.53 19.64
CA TYR A 181 -22.98 4.51 21.13
C TYR A 181 -23.69 5.72 21.76
N LYS A 182 -23.86 6.81 21.00
CA LYS A 182 -24.53 8.04 21.44
C LYS A 182 -25.89 8.26 20.78
N ASP A 183 -26.19 7.50 19.72
CA ASP A 183 -27.46 7.59 18.99
C ASP A 183 -28.57 6.87 19.77
N LYS A 184 -29.52 7.68 20.28
CA LYS A 184 -30.69 7.17 21.03
C LYS A 184 -31.81 6.69 20.11
N SER A 185 -31.83 7.12 18.83
CA SER A 185 -32.89 6.76 17.88
C SER A 185 -32.77 5.30 17.43
N LYS A 186 -31.55 4.75 17.45
CA LYS A 186 -31.21 3.43 16.91
C LYS A 186 -31.37 3.31 15.37
N ASP A 187 -31.71 4.41 14.69
CA ASP A 187 -31.85 4.43 13.22
C ASP A 187 -30.50 4.51 12.53
N GLY A 188 -29.47 5.00 13.24
CA GLY A 188 -28.13 5.23 12.75
C GLY A 188 -28.06 6.41 11.77
N LEU A 189 -26.97 6.49 11.02
CA LEU A 189 -26.75 7.54 10.02
C LEU A 189 -27.69 7.36 8.82
N LYS A 190 -28.52 8.35 8.53
CA LYS A 190 -29.53 8.28 7.46
C LYS A 190 -28.97 8.16 6.06
N SER A 191 -27.74 8.60 5.83
CA SER A 191 -27.07 8.48 4.54
C SER A 191 -26.51 7.08 4.26
N ILE A 192 -26.58 6.15 5.22
CA ILE A 192 -26.38 4.71 4.99
C ILE A 192 -27.77 4.06 5.08
N GLU A 193 -28.37 3.79 3.92
CA GLU A 193 -29.70 3.19 3.84
C GLU A 193 -29.59 1.67 3.73
N THR A 194 -30.44 0.96 4.48
CA THR A 194 -30.59 -0.50 4.45
C THR A 194 -32.06 -0.84 4.26
N PRO A 195 -32.58 -0.68 3.01
CA PRO A 195 -34.01 -0.84 2.73
C PRO A 195 -34.50 -2.29 2.92
N ASP A 196 -33.59 -3.23 2.83
CA ASP A 196 -33.81 -4.65 3.12
C ASP A 196 -32.51 -5.27 3.67
N ASP A 197 -32.54 -6.56 4.04
CA ASP A 197 -31.40 -7.24 4.67
C ASP A 197 -30.19 -7.44 3.73
N TYR A 198 -30.34 -7.22 2.43
CA TYR A 198 -29.29 -7.47 1.44
C TYR A 198 -28.93 -6.27 0.58
N THR A 199 -29.57 -5.13 0.80
CA THR A 199 -29.26 -3.90 0.04
C THR A 199 -28.72 -2.84 0.97
N ILE A 200 -27.56 -2.25 0.62
CA ILE A 200 -26.99 -1.11 1.31
C ILE A 200 -26.70 0.01 0.32
N THR A 201 -27.14 1.23 0.63
CA THR A 201 -26.94 2.41 -0.20
C THR A 201 -26.29 3.53 0.60
N PHE A 202 -25.22 4.10 0.03
CA PHE A 202 -24.48 5.22 0.59
C PHE A 202 -24.83 6.51 -0.16
N LYS A 203 -25.21 7.56 0.57
CA LYS A 203 -25.41 8.91 0.03
C LYS A 203 -24.26 9.81 0.49
N LEU A 204 -23.57 10.41 -0.46
CA LEU A 204 -22.35 11.18 -0.24
C LEU A 204 -22.62 12.68 -0.32
N ASN A 205 -21.90 13.47 0.45
CA ASN A 205 -21.96 14.92 0.46
C ASN A 205 -21.28 15.56 -0.78
N LYS A 206 -20.39 14.82 -1.45
CA LYS A 206 -19.67 15.22 -2.67
C LYS A 206 -19.42 14.03 -3.59
N PRO A 207 -19.15 14.23 -4.89
CA PRO A 207 -18.76 13.15 -5.80
C PRO A 207 -17.53 12.40 -5.28
N PHE A 208 -17.57 11.05 -5.36
CA PHE A 208 -16.43 10.22 -4.95
C PHE A 208 -16.43 8.89 -5.71
N ALA A 209 -15.68 8.82 -6.80
CA ALA A 209 -15.66 7.66 -7.68
C ALA A 209 -14.72 6.52 -7.20
N ASP A 210 -13.96 6.71 -6.13
CA ASP A 210 -13.16 5.67 -5.48
C ASP A 210 -13.93 4.91 -4.38
N MET A 211 -15.27 4.94 -4.39
CA MET A 211 -16.09 4.32 -3.35
C MET A 211 -15.85 2.82 -3.19
N ASP A 212 -15.57 2.09 -4.27
CA ASP A 212 -15.24 0.66 -4.17
C ASP A 212 -13.94 0.42 -3.39
N TYR A 213 -12.98 1.34 -3.42
CA TYR A 213 -11.78 1.23 -2.59
C TYR A 213 -12.09 1.41 -1.10
N LEU A 214 -13.00 2.32 -0.73
CA LEU A 214 -13.47 2.41 0.67
C LEU A 214 -14.30 1.18 1.06
N ALA A 215 -15.10 0.64 0.13
CA ALA A 215 -15.86 -0.58 0.35
C ALA A 215 -14.97 -1.83 0.52
N ALA A 216 -13.71 -1.78 0.08
CA ALA A 216 -12.71 -2.82 0.29
C ALA A 216 -12.02 -2.75 1.66
N PHE A 217 -12.17 -1.65 2.41
CA PHE A 217 -11.58 -1.52 3.73
C PHE A 217 -12.20 -2.51 4.71
N SER A 218 -11.39 -2.99 5.62
CA SER A 218 -11.82 -3.91 6.70
C SER A 218 -12.97 -3.35 7.54
N GLN A 219 -13.15 -2.03 7.57
CA GLN A 219 -14.25 -1.34 8.25
C GLN A 219 -15.65 -1.67 7.70
N THR A 220 -15.74 -2.24 6.51
CA THR A 220 -17.01 -2.71 5.93
C THR A 220 -17.29 -4.19 6.22
N ALA A 221 -16.36 -4.90 6.87
CA ALA A 221 -16.62 -6.24 7.38
C ALA A 221 -17.72 -6.17 8.45
N PRO A 222 -18.81 -6.97 8.31
CA PRO A 222 -19.98 -6.85 9.16
C PRO A 222 -19.68 -7.15 10.63
N VAL A 223 -20.30 -6.39 11.51
CA VAL A 223 -20.22 -6.57 12.97
C VAL A 223 -21.64 -6.69 13.54
N PRO A 224 -22.00 -7.80 14.20
CA PRO A 224 -23.29 -7.91 14.85
C PRO A 224 -23.33 -6.97 16.06
N ALA A 225 -24.24 -5.99 16.04
CA ALA A 225 -24.33 -4.96 17.09
C ALA A 225 -24.45 -5.54 18.52
N LYS A 226 -25.14 -6.70 18.66
CA LYS A 226 -25.29 -7.40 19.95
C LYS A 226 -23.96 -7.91 20.53
N ALA A 227 -22.96 -8.15 19.69
CA ALA A 227 -21.65 -8.68 20.10
C ALA A 227 -20.63 -7.57 20.36
N ASP A 228 -20.91 -6.34 19.94
CA ASP A 228 -19.97 -5.24 20.10
C ASP A 228 -19.80 -4.83 21.57
N LYS A 229 -18.55 -4.61 21.95
CA LYS A 229 -18.11 -4.18 23.29
C LYS A 229 -17.19 -2.96 23.21
N GLY A 230 -17.29 -2.17 22.13
CA GLY A 230 -16.39 -1.06 21.89
C GLY A 230 -14.96 -1.53 21.69
N ALA A 231 -14.00 -0.92 22.37
CA ALA A 231 -12.58 -1.30 22.26
C ALA A 231 -12.31 -2.78 22.64
N GLU A 232 -13.14 -3.37 23.51
CA GLU A 232 -12.99 -4.76 23.94
C GLU A 232 -13.48 -5.78 22.90
N TYR A 233 -14.10 -5.35 21.78
CA TYR A 233 -14.55 -6.25 20.72
C TYR A 233 -13.41 -7.10 20.17
N VAL A 234 -12.17 -6.58 20.16
CA VAL A 234 -10.95 -7.31 19.75
C VAL A 234 -10.73 -8.60 20.55
N GLN A 235 -11.23 -8.69 21.79
CA GLN A 235 -11.10 -9.91 22.63
C GLN A 235 -12.02 -11.04 22.16
N LYS A 236 -13.08 -10.72 21.41
CA LYS A 236 -14.07 -11.69 20.92
C LYS A 236 -14.69 -11.21 19.60
N ILE A 237 -13.85 -11.14 18.56
CA ILE A 237 -14.29 -10.82 17.20
C ILE A 237 -15.22 -11.93 16.71
N VAL A 238 -16.36 -11.56 16.15
CA VAL A 238 -17.31 -12.48 15.52
C VAL A 238 -17.03 -12.54 14.03
N SER A 239 -16.52 -13.68 13.58
CA SER A 239 -16.01 -13.85 12.22
C SER A 239 -17.12 -14.14 11.20
N SER A 240 -17.01 -13.54 10.01
CA SER A 240 -17.81 -13.84 8.82
C SER A 240 -16.98 -14.52 7.70
N GLY A 241 -15.68 -14.68 7.92
CA GLY A 241 -14.73 -15.31 7.00
C GLY A 241 -14.48 -16.80 7.30
N PRO A 242 -13.52 -17.42 6.57
CA PRO A 242 -13.21 -18.84 6.70
C PRO A 242 -12.55 -19.27 8.02
N TYR A 243 -12.02 -18.33 8.77
CA TYR A 243 -11.39 -18.59 10.06
C TYR A 243 -12.03 -17.79 11.17
N LYS A 244 -11.97 -18.31 12.40
CA LYS A 244 -12.41 -17.67 13.63
C LYS A 244 -11.32 -17.76 14.70
N PHE A 245 -11.35 -16.83 15.64
CA PHE A 245 -10.40 -16.81 16.74
C PHE A 245 -10.70 -17.94 17.74
N SER A 246 -9.70 -18.76 18.02
CA SER A 246 -9.72 -19.71 19.15
C SER A 246 -8.95 -19.18 20.35
N ALA A 247 -7.98 -18.29 20.14
CA ALA A 247 -7.25 -17.59 21.19
C ALA A 247 -6.77 -16.22 20.68
N TYR A 248 -6.76 -15.24 21.60
CA TYR A 248 -6.18 -13.91 21.37
C TYR A 248 -5.49 -13.40 22.63
N SER A 249 -4.34 -12.78 22.45
CA SER A 249 -3.60 -12.05 23.47
C SER A 249 -2.89 -10.86 22.81
N GLU A 250 -3.17 -9.66 23.26
CA GLU A 250 -2.59 -8.43 22.73
C GLU A 250 -1.06 -8.44 22.71
N SER A 251 -0.42 -9.07 23.71
CA SER A 251 1.04 -9.12 23.82
C SER A 251 1.69 -10.34 23.17
N ARG A 252 0.94 -11.45 22.94
CA ARG A 252 1.51 -12.69 22.44
C ARG A 252 1.09 -13.07 21.03
N GLY A 253 -0.13 -12.68 20.62
CA GLY A 253 -0.64 -13.00 19.30
C GLY A 253 -2.03 -13.63 19.29
N ALA A 254 -2.34 -14.37 18.24
CA ALA A 254 -3.64 -15.01 18.03
C ALA A 254 -3.51 -16.40 17.43
N THR A 255 -4.49 -17.24 17.68
CA THR A 255 -4.69 -18.50 16.98
C THR A 255 -6.06 -18.49 16.33
N LEU A 256 -6.09 -18.75 15.02
CA LEU A 256 -7.32 -18.88 14.25
C LEU A 256 -7.48 -20.34 13.80
N VAL A 257 -8.72 -20.83 13.84
CA VAL A 257 -9.14 -22.15 13.37
C VAL A 257 -10.25 -22.00 12.35
N ARG A 258 -10.54 -23.05 11.59
CA ARG A 258 -11.62 -23.00 10.59
C ARG A 258 -12.94 -22.60 11.22
N ASN A 259 -13.68 -21.72 10.53
CA ASN A 259 -15.05 -21.38 10.85
C ASN A 259 -16.00 -22.40 10.17
N PRO A 260 -16.72 -23.25 10.91
CA PRO A 260 -17.58 -24.27 10.33
C PRO A 260 -18.82 -23.69 9.60
N GLU A 261 -19.21 -22.45 9.92
CA GLU A 261 -20.34 -21.77 9.29
C GLU A 261 -19.98 -21.09 7.97
N TRP A 262 -18.68 -21.03 7.63
CA TRP A 262 -18.25 -20.46 6.36
C TRP A 262 -18.53 -21.41 5.18
N ASP A 263 -19.22 -20.88 4.17
CA ASP A 263 -19.51 -21.59 2.94
C ASP A 263 -18.59 -21.15 1.79
N ALA A 264 -17.75 -22.07 1.34
CA ALA A 264 -16.83 -21.85 0.22
C ALA A 264 -17.54 -21.50 -1.10
N ALA A 265 -18.79 -21.97 -1.32
CA ALA A 265 -19.54 -21.66 -2.53
C ALA A 265 -19.97 -20.19 -2.60
N SER A 266 -20.11 -19.55 -1.44
CA SER A 266 -20.44 -18.12 -1.34
C SER A 266 -19.22 -17.20 -1.45
N ASP A 267 -17.98 -17.73 -1.39
CA ASP A 267 -16.75 -16.93 -1.30
C ASP A 267 -15.90 -17.02 -2.56
N PRO A 268 -15.87 -15.96 -3.39
CA PRO A 268 -15.07 -15.95 -4.62
C PRO A 268 -13.59 -15.69 -4.38
N ILE A 269 -13.18 -15.31 -3.16
CA ILE A 269 -11.85 -14.82 -2.82
C ILE A 269 -10.98 -15.91 -2.18
N ARG A 270 -11.50 -16.61 -1.15
CA ARG A 270 -10.74 -17.43 -0.23
C ARG A 270 -10.90 -18.92 -0.51
N LYS A 271 -9.78 -19.66 -0.46
CA LYS A 271 -9.81 -21.13 -0.58
C LYS A 271 -9.67 -21.83 0.78
N ALA A 272 -9.22 -21.11 1.79
CA ALA A 272 -9.06 -21.60 3.17
C ALA A 272 -8.34 -22.96 3.25
N LEU A 273 -7.13 -23.05 2.71
CA LEU A 273 -6.37 -24.29 2.66
C LEU A 273 -5.83 -24.74 4.03
N PRO A 274 -5.21 -23.87 4.87
CA PRO A 274 -4.71 -24.23 6.20
C PRO A 274 -5.83 -24.66 7.17
N ASP A 275 -5.52 -25.55 8.13
CA ASP A 275 -6.43 -25.87 9.24
C ASP A 275 -6.34 -24.83 10.35
N LYS A 276 -5.14 -24.29 10.55
CA LYS A 276 -4.82 -23.39 11.65
C LYS A 276 -3.92 -22.27 11.18
N ILE A 277 -4.09 -21.09 11.77
CA ILE A 277 -3.21 -19.93 11.58
C ILE A 277 -2.72 -19.49 12.96
N GLU A 278 -1.42 -19.41 13.13
CA GLU A 278 -0.77 -18.86 14.31
C GLU A 278 -0.14 -17.51 14.00
N LEU A 279 -0.44 -16.52 14.81
CA LEU A 279 0.15 -15.19 14.74
C LEU A 279 0.85 -14.92 16.06
N LYS A 280 2.15 -14.57 16.02
CA LYS A 280 2.97 -14.30 17.20
C LYS A 280 3.51 -12.87 17.16
N PHE A 281 3.43 -12.17 18.29
CA PHE A 281 3.85 -10.78 18.45
C PHE A 281 5.12 -10.65 19.30
N ASN A 282 5.77 -9.49 19.18
CA ASN A 282 6.92 -9.08 19.97
C ASN A 282 8.13 -10.03 19.84
N ILE A 283 8.31 -10.61 18.67
CA ILE A 283 9.48 -11.42 18.33
C ILE A 283 10.57 -10.47 17.79
N ASN A 284 11.77 -10.51 18.34
CA ASN A 284 12.85 -9.65 17.85
C ASN A 284 13.01 -9.78 16.34
N ALA A 285 13.15 -8.65 15.61
CA ALA A 285 13.15 -8.63 14.15
C ALA A 285 14.27 -9.50 13.52
N THR A 286 15.45 -9.59 14.16
CA THR A 286 16.52 -10.48 13.70
C THR A 286 16.16 -11.97 13.93
N THR A 287 15.41 -12.26 15.00
CA THR A 287 14.90 -13.61 15.26
C THR A 287 13.84 -14.00 14.24
N VAL A 288 12.98 -13.06 13.81
CA VAL A 288 12.04 -13.31 12.70
C VAL A 288 12.79 -13.66 11.42
N ASP A 289 13.88 -12.94 11.08
CA ASP A 289 14.75 -13.31 9.95
C ASP A 289 15.32 -14.73 10.09
N ASP A 290 15.85 -15.07 11.27
CA ASP A 290 16.41 -16.40 11.52
C ASP A 290 15.33 -17.50 11.38
N HIS A 291 14.10 -17.23 11.85
CA HIS A 291 12.99 -18.17 11.70
C HIS A 291 12.55 -18.35 10.23
N LEU A 292 12.55 -17.26 9.42
CA LEU A 292 12.32 -17.33 7.98
C LEU A 292 13.38 -18.19 7.28
N LEU A 293 14.67 -17.93 7.55
CA LEU A 293 15.79 -18.63 6.93
C LEU A 293 15.85 -20.12 7.32
N ASN A 294 15.40 -20.46 8.54
CA ASN A 294 15.34 -21.83 9.04
C ASN A 294 14.00 -22.51 8.73
N ASP A 295 13.13 -21.88 7.95
CA ASP A 295 11.84 -22.41 7.53
C ASP A 295 10.94 -22.86 8.71
N THR A 296 10.96 -22.11 9.83
CA THR A 296 10.14 -22.37 11.01
C THR A 296 8.88 -21.54 11.10
N ILE A 297 8.77 -20.49 10.27
CA ILE A 297 7.56 -19.68 10.08
C ILE A 297 7.25 -19.54 8.59
N THR A 298 6.02 -19.15 8.28
CA THR A 298 5.57 -19.00 6.89
C THR A 298 5.89 -17.60 6.33
N ALA A 299 5.74 -16.54 7.13
CA ALA A 299 6.11 -15.17 6.73
C ALA A 299 6.26 -14.20 7.91
N ASP A 300 7.00 -13.11 7.70
CA ASP A 300 6.86 -11.85 8.44
C ASP A 300 5.55 -11.17 8.02
N ILE A 301 4.60 -11.08 8.94
CA ILE A 301 3.26 -10.55 8.62
C ILE A 301 3.25 -9.06 8.33
N ALA A 302 4.20 -8.30 8.85
CA ALA A 302 4.28 -6.87 8.58
C ALA A 302 4.82 -6.56 7.17
N GLY A 303 5.44 -7.55 6.50
CA GLY A 303 6.05 -7.35 5.19
C GLY A 303 7.20 -6.33 5.21
N THR A 304 7.85 -6.14 6.36
CA THR A 304 8.96 -5.18 6.50
C THR A 304 10.22 -5.64 5.79
N GLY A 305 10.28 -6.95 5.50
CA GLY A 305 11.40 -7.61 4.84
C GLY A 305 12.60 -7.83 5.75
N LEU A 306 13.57 -8.53 5.23
CA LEU A 306 14.80 -8.89 5.94
C LEU A 306 15.54 -7.66 6.47
N GLN A 307 16.07 -7.78 7.68
CA GLN A 307 16.86 -6.74 8.32
C GLN A 307 18.19 -6.51 7.58
N SER A 308 18.72 -5.29 7.65
CA SER A 308 19.95 -4.90 6.94
C SER A 308 21.16 -5.79 7.27
N LYS A 309 21.20 -6.41 8.45
CA LYS A 309 22.24 -7.39 8.83
C LYS A 309 22.09 -8.74 8.13
N THR A 310 20.88 -9.11 7.78
CA THR A 310 20.53 -10.41 7.15
C THR A 310 20.64 -10.36 5.63
N GLN A 311 20.28 -9.22 5.02
CA GLN A 311 20.25 -9.03 3.57
C GLN A 311 21.54 -9.47 2.85
N PRO A 312 22.76 -9.07 3.26
CA PRO A 312 23.98 -9.50 2.60
C PRO A 312 24.18 -11.02 2.62
N LYS A 313 23.82 -11.68 3.72
CA LYS A 313 23.95 -13.13 3.88
C LYS A 313 23.07 -13.92 2.89
N VAL A 314 21.90 -13.36 2.57
CA VAL A 314 20.94 -13.93 1.62
C VAL A 314 21.33 -13.61 0.18
N LEU A 315 21.68 -12.36 -0.10
CA LEU A 315 21.92 -11.88 -1.47
C LEU A 315 23.18 -12.45 -2.13
N VAL A 316 24.21 -12.85 -1.33
CA VAL A 316 25.43 -13.46 -1.86
C VAL A 316 25.28 -14.93 -2.21
N LYS A 317 24.26 -15.61 -1.71
CA LYS A 317 23.98 -17.02 -1.97
C LYS A 317 22.89 -17.16 -3.01
N ALA A 318 23.21 -17.65 -4.21
CA ALA A 318 22.26 -17.73 -5.32
C ALA A 318 20.96 -18.47 -4.96
N ALA A 319 21.04 -19.57 -4.19
CA ALA A 319 19.90 -20.34 -3.76
C ALA A 319 18.99 -19.57 -2.78
N GLU A 320 19.56 -18.79 -1.86
CA GLU A 320 18.78 -17.97 -0.92
C GLU A 320 18.21 -16.74 -1.62
N LYS A 321 18.99 -16.10 -2.50
CA LYS A 321 18.50 -14.97 -3.31
C LYS A 321 17.30 -15.36 -4.18
N ALA A 322 17.28 -16.58 -4.72
CA ALA A 322 16.15 -17.08 -5.51
C ALA A 322 14.83 -17.14 -4.71
N LYS A 323 14.90 -17.19 -3.37
CA LYS A 323 13.74 -17.19 -2.47
C LYS A 323 13.28 -15.79 -2.05
N THR A 324 13.85 -14.73 -2.62
CA THR A 324 13.48 -13.36 -2.25
C THR A 324 12.54 -12.72 -3.27
N ASP A 325 11.71 -11.79 -2.79
CA ASP A 325 10.94 -10.83 -3.57
C ASP A 325 11.26 -9.42 -3.11
N ASN A 326 11.41 -8.49 -4.03
CA ASN A 326 11.76 -7.11 -3.71
C ASN A 326 10.73 -6.11 -4.29
N PRO A 327 9.47 -6.14 -3.80
CA PRO A 327 8.39 -5.26 -4.25
C PRO A 327 8.64 -3.81 -3.87
N TYR A 328 7.96 -2.90 -4.58
CA TYR A 328 7.71 -1.56 -4.07
C TYR A 328 6.79 -1.65 -2.84
N ALA A 329 7.13 -0.90 -1.80
CA ALA A 329 6.34 -0.82 -0.58
C ALA A 329 5.17 0.21 -0.68
N GLY A 330 4.70 0.50 -1.90
CA GLY A 330 3.59 1.44 -2.14
C GLY A 330 3.83 2.87 -1.67
N ALA A 331 5.08 3.23 -1.34
CA ALA A 331 5.43 4.51 -0.73
C ALA A 331 6.61 5.19 -1.43
N THR A 332 6.58 6.52 -1.46
CA THR A 332 7.67 7.37 -1.94
C THR A 332 8.25 8.15 -0.78
N GLN A 333 9.58 8.07 -0.60
CA GLN A 333 10.32 9.02 0.21
C GLN A 333 10.53 10.28 -0.63
N TYR A 334 10.19 11.44 -0.09
CA TYR A 334 10.32 12.70 -0.78
C TYR A 334 10.76 13.83 0.15
N LEU A 335 11.23 14.92 -0.44
CA LEU A 335 11.50 16.18 0.23
C LEU A 335 10.39 17.15 -0.10
N ALA A 336 9.65 17.62 0.88
CA ALA A 336 8.76 18.75 0.76
C ALA A 336 9.55 20.05 0.86
N ILE A 337 9.32 20.97 -0.08
CA ILE A 337 9.89 22.33 -0.10
C ILE A 337 8.75 23.30 0.16
N ASN A 338 8.76 23.95 1.32
CA ASN A 338 7.69 24.86 1.71
C ASN A 338 7.70 26.15 0.87
N VAL A 339 6.64 26.36 0.11
CA VAL A 339 6.54 27.48 -0.85
C VAL A 339 6.37 28.85 -0.18
N ASN A 340 6.05 28.89 1.11
CA ASN A 340 5.84 30.12 1.88
C ASN A 340 7.07 30.50 2.74
N VAL A 341 8.09 29.65 2.81
CA VAL A 341 9.35 29.95 3.51
C VAL A 341 10.38 30.50 2.51
N ALA A 342 10.84 31.74 2.73
CA ALA A 342 11.87 32.33 1.88
C ALA A 342 13.21 31.57 1.99
N PRO A 343 13.95 31.36 0.87
CA PRO A 343 13.73 31.91 -0.45
C PRO A 343 12.87 31.00 -1.36
N PHE A 344 12.27 29.93 -0.86
CA PHE A 344 11.52 28.96 -1.62
C PHE A 344 10.17 29.45 -2.17
N ASN A 345 9.74 30.66 -1.79
CA ASN A 345 8.66 31.38 -2.48
C ASN A 345 9.00 31.69 -3.95
N LYS A 346 10.28 31.60 -4.35
CA LYS A 346 10.75 31.73 -5.73
C LYS A 346 10.90 30.36 -6.37
N PRO A 347 10.22 30.07 -7.51
CA PRO A 347 10.32 28.75 -8.17
C PRO A 347 11.75 28.32 -8.52
N ASP A 348 12.60 29.25 -8.98
CA ASP A 348 13.96 28.89 -9.37
C ASP A 348 14.84 28.50 -8.16
N CYS A 349 14.55 29.02 -6.94
CA CYS A 349 15.21 28.52 -5.74
C CYS A 349 14.81 27.08 -5.41
N ARG A 350 13.55 26.68 -5.68
CA ARG A 350 13.10 25.30 -5.55
C ARG A 350 13.72 24.39 -6.61
N LYS A 351 13.82 24.86 -7.89
CA LYS A 351 14.52 24.14 -8.96
C LYS A 351 16.00 23.92 -8.64
N ALA A 352 16.64 24.84 -7.96
CA ALA A 352 18.02 24.65 -7.51
C ALA A 352 18.16 23.43 -6.59
N VAL A 353 17.20 23.21 -5.69
CA VAL A 353 17.17 22.01 -4.83
C VAL A 353 16.93 20.76 -5.68
N GLN A 354 15.98 20.80 -6.65
CA GLN A 354 15.70 19.66 -7.55
C GLN A 354 16.97 19.15 -8.24
N TYR A 355 17.77 20.06 -8.81
CA TYR A 355 19.00 19.71 -9.50
C TYR A 355 20.15 19.32 -8.59
N ALA A 356 20.18 19.80 -7.33
CA ALA A 356 21.28 19.52 -6.39
C ALA A 356 21.25 18.07 -5.86
N VAL A 357 20.10 17.41 -5.86
CA VAL A 357 19.87 16.17 -5.11
C VAL A 357 20.55 14.96 -5.78
N ASP A 358 21.43 14.29 -5.03
CA ASP A 358 22.03 12.99 -5.37
C ASP A 358 21.13 11.86 -4.85
N LYS A 359 20.14 11.45 -5.65
CA LYS A 359 19.18 10.39 -5.32
C LYS A 359 19.86 9.01 -5.26
N ALA A 360 20.84 8.76 -6.13
CA ALA A 360 21.59 7.50 -6.14
C ALA A 360 22.39 7.34 -4.85
N GLY A 361 23.12 8.38 -4.43
CA GLY A 361 23.85 8.37 -3.17
C GLY A 361 22.96 8.20 -1.95
N MET A 362 21.72 8.72 -1.98
CA MET A 362 20.75 8.47 -0.91
C MET A 362 20.32 7.00 -0.85
N VAL A 363 20.01 6.39 -1.99
CA VAL A 363 19.65 4.96 -2.06
C VAL A 363 20.80 4.10 -1.56
N ASP A 364 22.05 4.42 -1.94
CA ASP A 364 23.24 3.71 -1.45
C ASP A 364 23.38 3.84 0.08
N ALA A 365 23.15 5.04 0.63
CA ALA A 365 23.25 5.31 2.06
C ALA A 365 22.25 4.52 2.91
N ILE A 366 21.04 4.25 2.41
CA ILE A 366 20.01 3.49 3.13
C ILE A 366 20.13 1.98 2.95
N GLY A 367 21.08 1.46 2.15
CA GLY A 367 21.32 0.04 1.95
C GLY A 367 21.16 -0.46 0.49
N GLY A 368 21.13 0.47 -0.47
CA GLY A 368 21.17 0.16 -1.91
C GLY A 368 19.81 -0.22 -2.52
N ALA A 369 19.86 -0.79 -3.71
CA ALA A 369 18.69 -1.05 -4.57
C ALA A 369 17.62 -1.97 -3.96
N VAL A 370 17.93 -2.74 -2.94
CA VAL A 370 16.95 -3.57 -2.22
C VAL A 370 16.09 -2.77 -1.23
N LYS A 371 16.50 -1.56 -0.90
CA LYS A 371 15.78 -0.64 -0.01
C LYS A 371 15.02 0.45 -0.76
N GLY A 372 15.44 0.77 -1.97
CA GLY A 372 14.82 1.82 -2.74
C GLY A 372 15.31 1.91 -4.18
N GLU A 373 14.61 2.68 -4.97
CA GLU A 373 14.95 3.03 -6.34
C GLU A 373 14.80 4.54 -6.51
N PRO A 374 15.76 5.26 -7.16
CA PRO A 374 15.64 6.70 -7.39
C PRO A 374 14.29 7.06 -8.01
N ALA A 375 13.55 7.97 -7.38
CA ALA A 375 12.22 8.37 -7.82
C ALA A 375 12.27 9.61 -8.72
N THR A 376 11.40 9.63 -9.73
CA THR A 376 11.21 10.79 -10.62
C THR A 376 9.82 11.40 -10.48
N THR A 377 8.87 10.66 -9.90
CA THR A 377 7.47 11.04 -9.70
C THR A 377 7.09 10.87 -8.24
N LEU A 378 6.03 11.55 -7.79
CA LEU A 378 5.54 11.41 -6.42
C LEU A 378 4.72 10.13 -6.27
N ILE A 379 3.82 9.84 -7.22
CA ILE A 379 3.11 8.55 -7.27
C ILE A 379 4.10 7.43 -7.62
N PRO A 380 4.23 6.36 -6.81
CA PRO A 380 5.12 5.25 -7.11
C PRO A 380 4.55 4.30 -8.19
N PRO A 381 5.41 3.51 -8.88
CA PRO A 381 5.00 2.62 -9.99
C PRO A 381 3.93 1.57 -9.65
N SER A 382 3.76 1.22 -8.38
CA SER A 382 2.76 0.25 -7.88
C SER A 382 1.38 0.86 -7.61
N VAL A 383 1.18 2.16 -7.82
CA VAL A 383 -0.10 2.85 -7.56
C VAL A 383 -0.78 3.21 -8.88
N ALA A 384 -2.09 2.95 -8.99
CA ALA A 384 -2.88 3.28 -10.18
C ALA A 384 -2.90 4.81 -10.41
N GLY A 385 -2.62 5.22 -11.64
CA GLY A 385 -2.43 6.63 -12.02
C GLY A 385 -0.95 7.03 -12.13
N TYR A 386 -0.02 6.11 -11.84
CA TYR A 386 1.40 6.34 -12.12
C TYR A 386 1.62 6.69 -13.59
N LYS A 387 2.27 7.83 -13.84
CA LYS A 387 2.74 8.28 -15.15
C LYS A 387 4.26 8.47 -15.05
N LYS A 388 5.01 7.82 -15.93
CA LYS A 388 6.47 7.98 -15.94
C LYS A 388 6.86 9.31 -16.58
N PHE A 389 7.53 10.17 -15.81
CA PHE A 389 8.18 11.39 -16.30
C PHE A 389 9.40 11.71 -15.43
N ASP A 390 10.28 12.60 -15.91
CA ASP A 390 11.40 13.17 -15.15
C ASP A 390 11.65 14.60 -15.64
N LEU A 391 11.25 15.58 -14.83
CA LEU A 391 11.40 17.00 -15.18
C LEU A 391 12.78 17.57 -14.77
N TYR A 392 13.51 16.87 -13.94
CA TYR A 392 14.81 17.31 -13.40
C TYR A 392 15.90 16.24 -13.58
N PRO A 393 16.12 15.74 -14.81
CA PRO A 393 17.03 14.63 -15.04
C PRO A 393 18.48 15.02 -14.74
N SER A 394 19.20 14.07 -14.15
CA SER A 394 20.64 14.15 -13.93
C SER A 394 21.32 12.82 -14.26
N ALA A 395 22.58 12.89 -14.69
CA ALA A 395 23.36 11.70 -15.06
C ALA A 395 23.48 10.74 -13.87
N GLY A 396 22.97 9.52 -14.03
CA GLY A 396 22.98 8.50 -12.99
C GLY A 396 22.22 8.87 -11.70
N ASN A 397 21.27 9.79 -11.76
CA ASN A 397 20.54 10.32 -10.60
C ASN A 397 21.42 10.93 -9.49
N LYS A 398 22.61 11.48 -9.88
CA LYS A 398 23.61 12.02 -8.92
C LYS A 398 23.52 13.53 -8.70
N GLY A 399 22.46 14.16 -9.23
CA GLY A 399 22.34 15.61 -9.25
C GLY A 399 23.13 16.27 -10.36
N ASP A 400 22.90 17.57 -10.55
CA ASP A 400 23.53 18.43 -11.58
C ASP A 400 23.87 19.77 -10.93
N ALA A 401 25.10 19.89 -10.46
CA ALA A 401 25.56 21.08 -9.73
C ALA A 401 25.55 22.35 -10.60
N ASP A 402 25.77 22.21 -11.90
CA ASP A 402 25.83 23.38 -12.81
C ASP A 402 24.41 23.93 -13.03
N LYS A 403 23.43 23.06 -13.30
CA LYS A 403 22.01 23.47 -13.39
C LYS A 403 21.52 24.03 -12.06
N SER A 404 21.92 23.44 -10.92
CA SER A 404 21.56 23.95 -9.60
C SER A 404 22.10 25.37 -9.37
N LYS A 405 23.38 25.62 -9.65
CA LYS A 405 24.00 26.96 -9.54
C LYS A 405 23.38 27.96 -10.51
N ALA A 406 23.03 27.55 -11.73
CA ALA A 406 22.31 28.40 -12.66
C ALA A 406 20.93 28.81 -12.12
N ALA A 407 20.21 27.89 -11.52
CA ALA A 407 18.90 28.16 -10.87
C ALA A 407 19.06 29.05 -9.62
N LEU A 408 20.11 28.87 -8.82
CA LEU A 408 20.44 29.78 -7.70
C LEU A 408 20.68 31.21 -8.19
N LYS A 409 21.45 31.37 -9.27
CA LYS A 409 21.66 32.69 -9.87
C LYS A 409 20.34 33.30 -10.36
N ALA A 410 19.48 32.52 -11.03
CA ALA A 410 18.19 32.97 -11.53
C ALA A 410 17.25 33.42 -10.39
N CYS A 411 17.27 32.75 -9.25
CA CYS A 411 16.45 33.15 -8.09
C CYS A 411 17.08 34.28 -7.25
N GLY A 412 18.27 34.81 -7.64
CA GLY A 412 18.95 35.90 -6.95
C GLY A 412 19.72 35.46 -5.70
N LYS A 413 20.19 34.22 -5.69
CA LYS A 413 20.99 33.61 -4.61
C LYS A 413 22.26 32.93 -5.16
N PRO A 414 23.13 33.64 -5.93
CA PRO A 414 24.27 33.03 -6.60
C PRO A 414 25.25 32.33 -5.63
N ASP A 415 25.36 32.86 -4.38
CA ASP A 415 26.23 32.31 -3.34
C ASP A 415 25.51 31.28 -2.43
N GLY A 416 24.29 30.91 -2.77
CA GLY A 416 23.45 30.03 -1.97
C GLY A 416 22.72 30.72 -0.83
N PHE A 417 22.24 29.92 0.14
CA PHE A 417 21.49 30.39 1.32
C PHE A 417 21.46 29.32 2.40
N SER A 418 20.98 29.71 3.60
CA SER A 418 20.76 28.77 4.72
C SER A 418 19.26 28.51 4.93
N THR A 419 18.94 27.28 5.34
CA THR A 419 17.58 26.83 5.68
C THR A 419 17.61 25.72 6.71
N VAL A 420 16.47 25.35 7.29
CA VAL A 420 16.33 24.18 8.15
C VAL A 420 15.74 23.01 7.33
N LEU A 421 16.34 21.83 7.51
CA LEU A 421 15.89 20.54 7.01
C LEU A 421 15.40 19.69 8.18
N THR A 422 14.15 19.27 8.16
CA THR A 422 13.59 18.43 9.23
C THR A 422 13.50 16.97 8.82
N ALA A 423 13.68 16.06 9.79
CA ALA A 423 13.51 14.61 9.64
C ALA A 423 12.98 13.99 10.94
N ARG A 424 12.54 12.72 10.88
CA ARG A 424 12.02 11.99 12.04
C ARG A 424 13.13 11.19 12.71
N THR A 425 13.31 11.40 14.02
CA THR A 425 14.40 10.79 14.82
C THR A 425 14.32 9.25 14.84
N ASP A 426 13.11 8.70 14.88
CA ASP A 426 12.83 7.28 14.97
C ASP A 426 12.69 6.58 13.60
N ARG A 427 13.19 7.23 12.53
CA ARG A 427 13.26 6.73 11.16
C ARG A 427 14.71 6.75 10.65
N PRO A 428 15.55 5.76 11.00
CA PRO A 428 16.98 5.78 10.67
C PRO A 428 17.29 6.00 9.19
N ASP A 429 16.57 5.32 8.29
CA ASP A 429 16.77 5.48 6.83
C ASP A 429 16.46 6.91 6.37
N GLU A 430 15.48 7.59 6.99
CA GLU A 430 15.14 8.98 6.69
C GLU A 430 16.24 9.95 7.16
N VAL A 431 16.84 9.68 8.32
CA VAL A 431 17.96 10.49 8.84
C VAL A 431 19.20 10.31 7.96
N LEU A 432 19.50 9.08 7.52
CA LEU A 432 20.60 8.82 6.58
C LEU A 432 20.38 9.55 5.24
N ALA A 433 19.17 9.49 4.69
CA ALA A 433 18.81 10.23 3.48
C ALA A 433 18.92 11.75 3.67
N ALA A 434 18.49 12.28 4.83
CA ALA A 434 18.62 13.71 5.15
C ALA A 434 20.09 14.15 5.23
N THR A 435 20.97 13.32 5.77
CA THR A 435 22.41 13.58 5.83
C THR A 435 23.03 13.64 4.42
N GLN A 436 22.69 12.69 3.55
CA GLN A 436 23.12 12.71 2.15
C GLN A 436 22.58 13.92 1.37
N LEU A 437 21.32 14.31 1.67
CA LEU A 437 20.74 15.52 1.10
C LEU A 437 21.50 16.77 1.52
N GLN A 438 21.82 16.90 2.80
CA GLN A 438 22.61 18.02 3.33
C GLN A 438 23.96 18.16 2.60
N GLU A 439 24.68 17.07 2.41
CA GLU A 439 25.96 17.07 1.69
C GLU A 439 25.78 17.43 0.20
N SER A 440 24.72 16.97 -0.44
CA SER A 440 24.42 17.33 -1.83
C SER A 440 24.12 18.81 -1.98
N LEU A 441 23.31 19.39 -1.09
CA LEU A 441 22.95 20.81 -1.07
C LEU A 441 24.17 21.71 -0.77
N LYS A 442 25.04 21.29 0.13
CA LYS A 442 26.25 22.01 0.50
C LYS A 442 27.19 22.22 -0.69
N LYS A 443 27.30 21.25 -1.61
CA LYS A 443 28.14 21.34 -2.84
C LYS A 443 27.76 22.53 -3.74
N VAL A 444 26.54 23.02 -3.64
CA VAL A 444 26.02 24.14 -4.43
C VAL A 444 25.80 25.41 -3.61
N GLY A 445 26.21 25.43 -2.33
CA GLY A 445 26.10 26.61 -1.46
C GLY A 445 24.79 26.68 -0.65
N ILE A 446 23.93 25.67 -0.70
CA ILE A 446 22.73 25.60 0.15
C ILE A 446 23.09 24.92 1.47
N ASN A 447 23.08 25.69 2.57
CA ASN A 447 23.40 25.21 3.91
C ASN A 447 22.11 24.80 4.64
N ALA A 448 21.81 23.50 4.70
CA ALA A 448 20.64 22.95 5.37
C ALA A 448 21.02 22.46 6.78
N GLU A 449 20.51 23.09 7.83
CA GLU A 449 20.65 22.63 9.21
C GLU A 449 19.66 21.49 9.47
N ILE A 450 20.13 20.30 9.79
CA ILE A 450 19.26 19.16 10.11
C ILE A 450 18.73 19.29 11.53
N LYS A 451 17.37 19.23 11.68
CA LYS A 451 16.69 19.13 12.96
C LYS A 451 15.79 17.88 12.95
N THR A 452 15.95 17.02 13.93
CA THR A 452 15.17 15.78 14.02
C THR A 452 14.14 15.83 15.16
N PHE A 453 12.96 15.22 14.92
CA PHE A 453 11.85 15.21 15.86
C PHE A 453 11.19 13.83 15.91
N PRO A 454 10.59 13.41 17.05
CA PRO A 454 9.85 12.15 17.14
C PRO A 454 8.69 12.12 16.14
N ALA A 455 8.48 10.98 15.46
CA ALA A 455 7.40 10.82 14.48
C ALA A 455 6.01 11.11 15.07
N SER A 456 5.80 10.78 16.35
CA SER A 456 4.54 11.03 17.07
C SER A 456 4.17 12.51 17.19
N LYS A 457 5.15 13.41 17.05
CA LYS A 457 4.96 14.87 17.15
C LYS A 457 5.31 15.63 15.88
N TYR A 458 5.87 14.93 14.89
CA TYR A 458 6.40 15.55 13.68
C TYR A 458 5.35 16.40 12.94
N PHE A 459 4.13 15.88 12.83
CA PHE A 459 3.04 16.56 12.14
C PHE A 459 2.26 17.53 13.05
N THR A 460 2.08 17.20 14.32
CA THR A 460 1.27 18.03 15.23
C THR A 460 2.01 19.29 15.68
N ASP A 461 3.30 19.16 16.03
CA ASP A 461 4.03 20.20 16.75
C ASP A 461 5.11 20.87 15.89
N PHE A 462 5.54 20.22 14.77
CA PHE A 462 6.70 20.66 13.99
C PHE A 462 6.38 20.81 12.50
N ALA A 463 6.76 19.88 11.65
CA ALA A 463 6.69 20.00 10.20
C ALA A 463 5.27 20.19 9.66
N GLY A 464 4.25 19.66 10.32
CA GLY A 464 2.83 19.84 9.95
C GLY A 464 2.15 21.01 10.66
N SER A 465 2.91 21.91 11.31
CA SER A 465 2.43 23.17 11.91
C SER A 465 3.01 24.36 11.15
N PRO A 466 2.25 25.06 10.32
CA PRO A 466 2.71 26.23 9.57
C PRO A 466 3.35 27.31 10.48
N GLU A 467 2.78 27.53 11.67
CA GLU A 467 3.33 28.49 12.63
C GLU A 467 4.79 28.15 13.02
N TRP A 468 5.01 26.86 13.38
CA TRP A 468 6.35 26.40 13.74
C TRP A 468 7.31 26.49 12.55
N VAL A 469 6.86 26.05 11.37
CA VAL A 469 7.64 26.01 10.12
C VAL A 469 8.13 27.42 9.76
N HIS A 470 7.23 28.41 9.75
CA HIS A 470 7.57 29.79 9.39
C HIS A 470 8.48 30.44 10.44
N LYS A 471 8.18 30.26 11.74
CA LYS A 471 8.99 30.78 12.85
C LYS A 471 10.42 30.26 12.82
N ASN A 472 10.60 28.97 12.48
CA ASN A 472 11.90 28.31 12.46
C ASN A 472 12.57 28.31 11.08
N LYS A 473 11.95 28.89 10.06
CA LYS A 473 12.44 28.92 8.67
C LYS A 473 12.74 27.51 8.14
N ALA A 474 11.90 26.53 8.50
CA ALA A 474 12.03 25.16 8.08
C ALA A 474 11.51 25.00 6.64
N GLY A 475 12.38 25.33 5.68
CA GLY A 475 12.01 25.30 4.26
C GLY A 475 12.04 23.92 3.61
N LEU A 476 12.70 22.94 4.25
CA LEU A 476 12.90 21.59 3.74
C LEU A 476 12.45 20.56 4.77
N MET A 477 11.58 19.60 4.36
CA MET A 477 11.03 18.61 5.29
C MET A 477 11.03 17.23 4.65
N MET A 478 11.73 16.28 5.29
CA MET A 478 11.71 14.87 4.87
C MET A 478 10.36 14.25 5.17
N MET A 479 9.83 13.49 4.19
CA MET A 479 8.56 12.82 4.28
C MET A 479 8.58 11.49 3.52
N ALA A 480 7.91 10.48 4.06
CA ALA A 480 7.51 9.31 3.31
C ALA A 480 5.99 9.21 3.33
N TRP A 481 5.39 8.93 2.19
CA TRP A 481 3.95 8.74 2.07
C TRP A 481 3.64 7.47 1.29
N GLY A 482 2.67 6.70 1.77
CA GLY A 482 2.06 5.58 1.07
C GLY A 482 0.61 5.90 0.75
N ALA A 483 0.07 5.31 -0.31
CA ALA A 483 -1.33 5.49 -0.66
C ALA A 483 -2.25 4.89 0.41
N ASP A 484 -3.28 5.62 0.83
CA ASP A 484 -4.31 5.10 1.72
C ASP A 484 -5.17 4.03 1.04
N TRP A 485 -5.33 4.10 -0.27
CA TRP A 485 -5.75 3.03 -1.17
C TRP A 485 -5.00 3.20 -2.50
N PRO A 486 -4.80 2.12 -3.30
CA PRO A 486 -3.83 2.11 -4.39
C PRO A 486 -4.27 2.88 -5.63
N THR A 487 -4.73 4.14 -5.48
CA THR A 487 -5.01 5.08 -6.55
C THR A 487 -4.23 6.37 -6.37
N GLY A 488 -4.03 7.12 -7.46
CA GLY A 488 -3.36 8.41 -7.39
C GLY A 488 -4.08 9.41 -6.49
N TYR A 489 -5.43 9.37 -6.39
CA TYR A 489 -6.16 10.19 -5.42
C TYR A 489 -5.85 9.78 -3.98
N GLY A 490 -5.90 8.48 -3.67
CA GLY A 490 -5.54 7.94 -2.35
C GLY A 490 -4.09 8.26 -1.96
N PHE A 491 -3.24 8.58 -2.94
CA PHE A 491 -1.86 9.03 -2.71
C PHE A 491 -1.76 10.55 -2.57
N LEU A 492 -2.33 11.32 -3.50
CA LEU A 492 -2.07 12.75 -3.66
C LEU A 492 -2.92 13.65 -2.75
N ASP A 493 -4.21 13.31 -2.53
CA ASP A 493 -5.16 14.22 -1.89
C ASP A 493 -4.67 14.73 -0.53
N GLN A 494 -4.11 13.85 0.28
CA GLN A 494 -3.64 14.21 1.63
C GLN A 494 -2.36 15.05 1.65
N ILE A 495 -1.57 15.04 0.56
CA ILE A 495 -0.24 15.66 0.57
C ILE A 495 -0.08 16.86 -0.37
N VAL A 496 -0.99 17.05 -1.36
CA VAL A 496 -0.89 18.17 -2.31
C VAL A 496 -2.16 19.03 -2.38
N ASN A 497 -3.28 18.58 -1.79
CA ASN A 497 -4.50 19.36 -1.73
C ASN A 497 -4.34 20.52 -0.73
N GLY A 498 -4.71 21.74 -1.12
CA GLY A 498 -4.71 22.90 -0.22
C GLY A 498 -5.55 22.68 1.05
N ALA A 499 -6.61 21.88 1.00
CA ALA A 499 -7.44 21.51 2.15
C ALA A 499 -6.69 20.64 3.22
N ALA A 500 -5.57 20.03 2.85
CA ALA A 500 -4.72 19.28 3.78
C ALA A 500 -3.73 20.16 4.57
N ILE A 501 -3.69 21.47 4.29
CA ILE A 501 -2.97 22.45 5.11
C ILE A 501 -3.82 22.72 6.35
N LYS A 502 -3.29 22.40 7.51
CA LYS A 502 -3.98 22.57 8.80
C LYS A 502 -3.08 23.32 9.79
N PRO A 503 -3.66 24.00 10.79
CA PRO A 503 -2.87 24.67 11.83
C PRO A 503 -1.95 23.71 12.61
N SER A 504 -2.36 22.44 12.74
CA SER A 504 -1.60 21.35 13.37
C SER A 504 -2.00 20.03 12.73
N GLY A 505 -1.05 19.13 12.56
CA GLY A 505 -1.27 17.82 11.94
C GLY A 505 -1.48 17.89 10.42
N GLY A 506 -1.07 18.97 9.76
CA GLY A 506 -1.10 19.09 8.31
C GLY A 506 -0.14 18.10 7.65
N THR A 507 -0.57 17.53 6.51
CA THR A 507 0.24 16.58 5.73
C THR A 507 0.74 17.16 4.41
N ASN A 508 0.13 18.27 3.95
CA ASN A 508 0.68 19.09 2.86
C ASN A 508 1.78 20.01 3.40
N LEU A 509 2.98 19.43 3.58
CA LEU A 509 4.13 20.14 4.17
C LEU A 509 4.71 21.22 3.25
N MET A 510 4.44 21.15 1.95
CA MET A 510 4.82 22.20 1.00
C MET A 510 4.01 23.47 1.20
N GLU A 511 2.88 23.40 1.89
CA GLU A 511 1.83 24.43 1.93
C GLU A 511 1.40 24.85 0.51
N LEU A 512 1.43 23.89 -0.43
CA LEU A 512 1.01 24.11 -1.81
C LEU A 512 -0.51 24.24 -1.86
N ASN A 513 -0.99 25.41 -2.25
CA ASN A 513 -2.41 25.68 -2.44
C ASN A 513 -2.67 26.24 -3.85
N ASP A 514 -2.43 25.39 -4.85
CA ASP A 514 -2.61 25.75 -6.25
C ASP A 514 -4.06 25.46 -6.69
N PRO A 515 -4.81 26.49 -7.17
CA PRO A 515 -6.20 26.32 -7.59
C PRO A 515 -6.38 25.30 -8.73
N LYS A 516 -5.40 25.14 -9.64
CA LYS A 516 -5.49 24.18 -10.75
C LYS A 516 -5.36 22.75 -10.22
N ILE A 517 -4.40 22.51 -9.32
CA ILE A 517 -4.20 21.21 -8.67
C ILE A 517 -5.44 20.86 -7.84
N ASN A 518 -5.92 21.77 -7.00
CA ASN A 518 -7.10 21.53 -6.16
C ASN A 518 -8.35 21.24 -7.01
N LYS A 519 -8.51 21.95 -8.14
CA LYS A 519 -9.61 21.70 -9.08
C LYS A 519 -9.48 20.34 -9.75
N ALA A 520 -8.29 19.97 -10.23
CA ALA A 520 -8.05 18.69 -10.89
C ALA A 520 -8.30 17.50 -9.93
N LEU A 521 -7.92 17.63 -8.65
CA LEU A 521 -8.24 16.63 -7.61
C LEU A 521 -9.76 16.51 -7.42
N THR A 522 -10.48 17.65 -7.35
CA THR A 522 -11.94 17.66 -7.13
C THR A 522 -12.70 17.12 -8.33
N ASP A 523 -12.34 17.52 -9.55
CA ASP A 523 -13.00 17.06 -10.78
C ASP A 523 -12.67 15.57 -11.03
N GLY A 524 -11.41 15.19 -10.84
CA GLY A 524 -10.94 13.84 -11.07
C GLY A 524 -11.63 12.81 -10.19
N ILE A 525 -11.82 13.09 -8.90
CA ILE A 525 -12.48 12.14 -7.98
C ILE A 525 -13.97 11.96 -8.29
N GLY A 526 -14.57 12.87 -9.05
CA GLY A 526 -15.94 12.73 -9.57
C GLY A 526 -16.03 11.92 -10.87
N THR A 527 -14.92 11.63 -11.54
CA THR A 527 -14.85 10.90 -12.81
C THR A 527 -15.05 9.40 -12.58
N ILE A 528 -16.16 8.83 -13.06
CA ILE A 528 -16.51 7.41 -12.81
C ILE A 528 -15.57 6.47 -13.57
N ASP A 529 -15.20 6.79 -14.83
CA ASP A 529 -14.27 5.96 -15.59
C ASP A 529 -12.88 5.92 -14.92
N ALA A 530 -12.47 4.73 -14.49
CA ALA A 530 -11.22 4.54 -13.74
C ALA A 530 -9.97 4.82 -14.60
N THR A 531 -10.04 4.61 -15.93
CA THR A 531 -8.93 4.86 -16.84
C THR A 531 -8.72 6.36 -17.03
N GLU A 532 -9.79 7.10 -17.27
CA GLU A 532 -9.74 8.56 -17.38
C GLU A 532 -9.32 9.18 -16.05
N ARG A 533 -9.86 8.69 -14.94
CA ARG A 533 -9.46 9.12 -13.60
C ARG A 533 -7.97 8.88 -13.33
N GLY A 534 -7.44 7.73 -13.73
CA GLY A 534 -6.01 7.43 -13.62
C GLY A 534 -5.11 8.38 -14.40
N LYS A 535 -5.53 8.83 -15.59
CA LYS A 535 -4.78 9.84 -16.37
C LYS A 535 -4.72 11.19 -15.63
N ILE A 536 -5.84 11.60 -15.04
CA ILE A 536 -5.90 12.84 -14.26
C ILE A 536 -4.88 12.82 -13.11
N TRP A 537 -4.74 11.70 -12.42
CA TRP A 537 -3.76 11.60 -11.32
C TRP A 537 -2.32 11.72 -11.79
N GLY A 538 -1.98 11.15 -12.95
CA GLY A 538 -0.67 11.33 -13.57
C GLY A 538 -0.39 12.78 -13.98
N GLU A 539 -1.41 13.49 -14.45
CA GLU A 539 -1.32 14.93 -14.79
C GLU A 539 -1.19 15.80 -13.53
N VAL A 540 -1.90 15.48 -12.46
CA VAL A 540 -1.76 16.18 -11.16
C VAL A 540 -0.35 16.00 -10.61
N ASP A 541 0.21 14.79 -10.65
CA ASP A 541 1.61 14.53 -10.22
C ASP A 541 2.61 15.38 -11.03
N GLU A 542 2.42 15.46 -12.34
CA GLU A 542 3.26 16.29 -13.22
C GLU A 542 3.13 17.81 -12.89
N MET A 543 1.90 18.32 -12.66
CA MET A 543 1.69 19.71 -12.23
C MET A 543 2.39 20.03 -10.90
N VAL A 544 2.38 19.09 -9.95
CA VAL A 544 3.11 19.23 -8.67
C VAL A 544 4.62 19.28 -8.90
N ALA A 545 5.13 18.43 -9.79
CA ALA A 545 6.54 18.42 -10.16
C ALA A 545 6.96 19.71 -10.88
N GLU A 546 6.13 20.26 -11.79
CA GLU A 546 6.35 21.56 -12.45
C GLU A 546 6.47 22.72 -11.46
N ASN A 547 5.69 22.67 -10.36
CA ASN A 547 5.79 23.65 -9.28
C ASN A 547 7.13 23.56 -8.54
N ALA A 548 7.87 22.45 -8.66
CA ALA A 548 9.13 22.15 -7.96
C ALA A 548 9.03 22.18 -6.44
N SER A 549 7.83 22.10 -5.84
CA SER A 549 7.63 22.13 -4.39
C SER A 549 7.90 20.76 -3.72
N VAL A 550 8.07 19.71 -4.50
CA VAL A 550 8.39 18.37 -4.01
C VAL A 550 9.56 17.78 -4.81
N VAL A 551 10.50 17.13 -4.12
CA VAL A 551 11.55 16.32 -4.74
C VAL A 551 11.26 14.86 -4.42
N PRO A 552 10.77 14.05 -5.37
CA PRO A 552 10.75 12.60 -5.19
C PRO A 552 12.18 12.09 -5.03
N LEU A 553 12.48 11.41 -3.93
CA LEU A 553 13.85 10.94 -3.62
C LEU A 553 14.05 9.51 -4.06
N PHE A 554 13.25 8.59 -3.49
CA PHE A 554 13.25 7.19 -3.89
C PHE A 554 11.91 6.51 -3.59
N TYR A 555 11.56 5.56 -4.44
CA TYR A 555 10.47 4.62 -4.17
C TYR A 555 10.96 3.58 -3.19
N LYS A 556 10.25 3.39 -2.09
CA LYS A 556 10.62 2.43 -1.05
C LYS A 556 10.42 1.00 -1.53
N LYS A 557 11.34 0.11 -1.16
CA LYS A 557 11.28 -1.32 -1.45
C LYS A 557 11.57 -2.14 -0.18
N ASN A 558 11.01 -3.34 -0.10
CA ASN A 558 11.25 -4.28 0.98
C ASN A 558 11.77 -5.60 0.39
N LEU A 559 12.81 -6.18 1.01
CA LEU A 559 13.33 -7.49 0.60
C LEU A 559 12.61 -8.58 1.41
N LEU A 560 11.55 -9.13 0.84
CA LEU A 560 10.80 -10.24 1.43
C LEU A 560 11.52 -11.56 1.20
N TYR A 561 11.24 -12.56 2.05
CA TYR A 561 11.80 -13.90 1.93
C TYR A 561 10.70 -14.96 1.97
N ARG A 562 10.78 -15.95 1.07
CA ARG A 562 9.87 -17.08 0.96
C ARG A 562 10.54 -18.33 1.55
N PRO A 563 10.14 -18.82 2.73
CA PRO A 563 10.58 -20.11 3.24
C PRO A 563 10.15 -21.26 2.30
N ASP A 564 10.88 -22.37 2.31
CA ASP A 564 10.62 -23.50 1.40
C ASP A 564 9.25 -24.13 1.62
N SER A 565 8.76 -24.15 2.87
CA SER A 565 7.44 -24.67 3.21
C SER A 565 6.28 -23.73 2.85
N ALA A 566 6.53 -22.45 2.57
CA ALA A 566 5.50 -21.51 2.19
C ALA A 566 4.96 -21.82 0.78
N THR A 567 3.65 -21.95 0.65
CA THR A 567 2.98 -22.26 -0.62
C THR A 567 1.97 -21.17 -0.98
N ASN A 568 1.63 -21.09 -2.27
CA ASN A 568 0.73 -20.06 -2.83
C ASN A 568 1.18 -18.63 -2.53
N VAL A 569 2.48 -18.39 -2.57
CA VAL A 569 3.06 -17.09 -2.24
C VAL A 569 2.99 -16.17 -3.44
N THR A 570 2.38 -15.01 -3.29
CA THR A 570 2.42 -13.91 -4.26
C THR A 570 2.41 -12.57 -3.53
N VAL A 571 2.97 -11.55 -4.18
CA VAL A 571 2.97 -10.19 -3.64
C VAL A 571 1.64 -9.51 -3.95
N ALA A 572 1.04 -8.89 -2.96
CA ALA A 572 -0.15 -8.06 -3.06
C ALA A 572 0.26 -6.58 -3.13
N GLU A 573 0.31 -6.02 -4.34
CA GLU A 573 0.63 -4.58 -4.52
C GLU A 573 -0.40 -3.68 -3.83
N SER A 574 -1.68 -4.11 -3.77
CA SER A 574 -2.76 -3.43 -3.05
C SER A 574 -2.57 -3.34 -1.53
N TYR A 575 -1.70 -4.16 -0.98
CA TYR A 575 -1.32 -4.16 0.43
C TYR A 575 0.17 -3.81 0.59
N LEU A 576 0.59 -2.72 -0.03
CA LEU A 576 1.93 -2.13 0.14
C LEU A 576 3.09 -3.11 -0.17
N GLY A 577 2.87 -4.04 -1.10
CA GLY A 577 3.89 -5.01 -1.49
C GLY A 577 4.12 -6.16 -0.50
N MET A 578 3.22 -6.39 0.46
CA MET A 578 3.24 -7.58 1.33
C MET A 578 2.83 -8.83 0.56
N TYR A 579 3.03 -10.02 1.14
CA TYR A 579 2.42 -11.22 0.59
C TYR A 579 0.90 -11.23 0.77
N ASP A 580 0.19 -11.90 -0.14
CA ASP A 580 -1.26 -12.04 -0.06
C ASP A 580 -1.64 -13.17 0.90
N TYR A 581 -2.08 -12.82 2.13
CA TYR A 581 -2.33 -13.80 3.19
C TYR A 581 -3.53 -14.69 2.95
N VAL A 582 -4.48 -14.30 2.09
CA VAL A 582 -5.66 -15.17 1.80
C VAL A 582 -5.32 -16.34 0.90
N LEU A 583 -4.21 -16.26 0.15
CA LEU A 583 -3.72 -17.34 -0.68
C LEU A 583 -2.74 -18.25 0.04
N MET A 584 -1.95 -17.70 0.98
CA MET A 584 -0.84 -18.39 1.61
C MET A 584 -1.28 -19.67 2.34
N SER A 585 -0.44 -20.69 2.21
CA SER A 585 -0.57 -21.98 2.88
C SER A 585 0.82 -22.50 3.24
N SER A 586 0.89 -23.67 3.87
CA SER A 586 2.15 -24.31 4.21
C SER A 586 2.13 -25.77 3.74
N SER A 587 3.27 -26.28 3.33
CA SER A 587 3.44 -27.70 3.01
C SER A 587 3.63 -28.59 4.26
N LYS A 588 3.86 -27.97 5.45
CA LYS A 588 4.01 -28.60 6.77
C LYS A 588 2.69 -28.84 7.45
#